data_899b844d4befb6499fee732b616f4d80
#
_entry.id   899b844d4befb6499fee732b616f4d80
#
_cell.length_a   1.000
_cell.length_b   1.000
_cell.length_c   1.000
_cell.angle_alpha   90.00
_cell.angle_beta   90.00
_cell.angle_gamma   90.00
#
_symmetry.space_group_name_H-M   'P 1'
#
loop_
_entity.id
_entity.type
_entity.pdbx_description
1 polymer ?
#
loop_
_entity_poly.entity_id
_entity_poly.type
_entity_poly.pdbx_seq_one_letter_code
_entity_poly.pdbx_strand_id
1 'polypeptide(L)'
;MELPYSLKTALLVCISLVLLSGKSAFTQTLESKIDSLLDLTFTADGPGAVFLVAKAGQPVYLKAFGLANLELEVPMTPENVFEIGSMTKQFTAVSILLLEEQGKLQLDDLITKFIPDYPTHGKTITIHHLLTHTSGIKSFTGMKSLRTIERQDLTPKELVDFFKNEPMDFEPGAEFKYNNSGYVILGYVIELVSGQSYADFVQEHIFQKLGMNASQYASHTQVIPNRAYGYHQKGHYVNKNYVSLSLPYASGSLMSGANDLLIWNEALKNDRLLKAETKAKLFRSYSLNNGDKINYGYGWHIVSLGESASYEHGGSIFGFKSMGVYLPDQDIYVVGLTNCDCNSPTAIARLIAELAMLY
;
A
#
# COMPACT_ATOMS: atom_id res chain seq x y z
N MET A 1 36.89 66.25 -5.82
CA MET A 1 35.99 66.56 -6.97
C MET A 1 34.63 65.98 -6.58
N GLU A 2 33.79 66.83 -6.01
CA GLU A 2 32.46 66.44 -5.52
C GLU A 2 31.47 66.34 -6.68
N LEU A 3 30.72 65.23 -6.73
CA LEU A 3 29.68 64.97 -7.73
C LEU A 3 28.54 65.99 -7.59
N PRO A 4 27.98 66.54 -8.68
CA PRO A 4 26.94 67.54 -8.64
C PRO A 4 25.63 66.96 -8.01
N TYR A 5 24.92 67.86 -7.29
CA TYR A 5 23.76 67.49 -6.49
C TYR A 5 22.64 66.80 -7.25
N SER A 6 22.50 67.06 -8.57
CA SER A 6 21.54 66.40 -9.47
C SER A 6 21.80 64.90 -9.66
N LEU A 7 23.06 64.43 -9.58
CA LEU A 7 23.40 63.03 -9.74
C LEU A 7 23.17 62.23 -8.45
N LYS A 8 23.29 62.86 -7.26
CA LYS A 8 23.01 62.24 -5.98
C LYS A 8 21.50 62.00 -5.81
N THR A 9 20.65 62.90 -6.32
CA THR A 9 19.19 62.76 -6.27
C THR A 9 18.68 61.71 -7.23
N ALA A 10 19.28 61.59 -8.43
CA ALA A 10 18.93 60.53 -9.38
C ALA A 10 19.32 59.11 -8.88
N LEU A 11 20.46 58.99 -8.19
CA LEU A 11 20.92 57.69 -7.64
C LEU A 11 20.03 57.25 -6.46
N LEU A 12 19.55 58.17 -5.63
CA LEU A 12 18.62 57.87 -4.52
C LEU A 12 17.22 57.50 -5.00
N VAL A 13 16.72 58.09 -6.10
CA VAL A 13 15.45 57.70 -6.72
C VAL A 13 15.51 56.36 -7.41
N CYS A 14 16.64 56.02 -8.05
CA CYS A 14 16.84 54.66 -8.62
C CYS A 14 16.95 53.57 -7.55
N ILE A 15 17.58 53.84 -6.41
CA ILE A 15 17.67 52.87 -5.30
C ILE A 15 16.30 52.68 -4.62
N SER A 16 15.48 53.72 -4.50
CA SER A 16 14.13 53.62 -3.95
C SER A 16 13.14 52.92 -4.90
N LEU A 17 13.32 52.99 -6.21
CA LEU A 17 12.50 52.28 -7.20
C LEU A 17 12.89 50.78 -7.32
N VAL A 18 14.13 50.43 -7.05
CA VAL A 18 14.57 49.02 -7.01
C VAL A 18 14.10 48.32 -5.73
N LEU A 19 13.87 49.05 -4.65
CA LEU A 19 13.31 48.51 -3.39
C LEU A 19 11.77 48.40 -3.41
N LEU A 20 11.08 48.99 -4.39
CA LEU A 20 9.62 48.90 -4.56
C LEU A 20 9.19 47.89 -5.60
N SER A 21 10.10 47.28 -6.35
CA SER A 21 9.82 46.03 -7.08
C SER A 21 9.93 44.86 -6.12
N GLY A 22 9.10 44.84 -5.09
CA GLY A 22 8.77 43.64 -4.34
C GLY A 22 8.18 42.64 -5.32
N LYS A 23 9.01 41.79 -5.91
CA LYS A 23 8.54 40.50 -6.43
C LYS A 23 7.90 39.86 -5.20
N SER A 24 6.57 39.85 -5.17
CA SER A 24 5.84 38.92 -4.33
C SER A 24 6.44 37.56 -4.70
N ALA A 25 7.33 37.06 -3.87
CA ALA A 25 7.68 35.69 -3.90
C ALA A 25 6.34 34.97 -3.62
N PHE A 26 5.62 34.59 -4.67
CA PHE A 26 4.51 33.65 -4.52
C PHE A 26 5.10 32.45 -3.83
N THR A 27 4.89 32.33 -2.53
CA THR A 27 5.23 31.12 -1.79
C THR A 27 4.40 30.04 -2.45
N GLN A 28 5.05 29.13 -3.17
CA GLN A 28 4.35 28.01 -3.81
C GLN A 28 3.60 27.23 -2.73
N THR A 29 2.31 27.01 -2.93
CA THR A 29 1.49 26.21 -2.02
C THR A 29 1.91 24.75 -2.11
N LEU A 30 1.61 23.97 -1.06
CA LEU A 30 1.80 22.51 -1.10
C LEU A 30 1.15 21.92 -2.36
N GLU A 31 -0.09 22.31 -2.66
CA GLU A 31 -0.84 21.87 -3.83
C GLU A 31 -0.08 22.11 -5.13
N SER A 32 0.40 23.35 -5.37
CA SER A 32 1.12 23.67 -6.62
C SER A 32 2.44 22.91 -6.78
N LYS A 33 3.11 22.57 -5.68
CA LYS A 33 4.33 21.74 -5.72
C LYS A 33 4.02 20.29 -6.05
N ILE A 34 2.94 19.74 -5.45
CA ILE A 34 2.49 18.37 -5.76
C ILE A 34 2.03 18.30 -7.22
N ASP A 35 1.23 19.25 -7.69
CA ASP A 35 0.80 19.31 -9.10
C ASP A 35 2.00 19.31 -10.04
N SER A 36 2.99 20.19 -9.81
CA SER A 36 4.20 20.24 -10.65
C SER A 36 4.98 18.94 -10.68
N LEU A 37 5.02 18.20 -9.57
CA LEU A 37 5.66 16.90 -9.49
C LEU A 37 4.87 15.83 -10.28
N LEU A 38 3.54 15.83 -10.17
CA LEU A 38 2.69 14.80 -10.77
C LEU A 38 2.49 15.02 -12.27
N ASP A 39 2.40 16.26 -12.73
CA ASP A 39 2.30 16.63 -14.15
C ASP A 39 3.53 16.19 -14.97
N LEU A 40 4.70 16.09 -14.32
CA LEU A 40 5.91 15.54 -14.96
C LEU A 40 5.84 14.02 -15.22
N THR A 41 4.97 13.32 -14.49
CA THR A 41 4.90 11.85 -14.52
C THR A 41 3.67 11.33 -15.23
N PHE A 42 2.51 12.00 -15.04
CA PHE A 42 1.22 11.55 -15.54
C PHE A 42 0.71 12.50 -16.62
N THR A 43 0.80 12.06 -17.89
CA THR A 43 0.28 12.82 -19.03
C THR A 43 -1.23 12.66 -19.16
N ALA A 44 -1.89 13.64 -19.76
CA ALA A 44 -3.35 13.66 -19.90
C ALA A 44 -3.92 12.49 -20.74
N ASP A 45 -3.11 11.93 -21.65
CA ASP A 45 -3.43 10.87 -22.60
C ASP A 45 -2.88 9.48 -22.20
N GLY A 46 -2.16 9.41 -21.08
CA GLY A 46 -1.56 8.18 -20.58
C GLY A 46 -2.38 7.52 -19.45
N PRO A 47 -1.94 6.33 -18.99
CA PRO A 47 -2.47 5.74 -17.78
C PRO A 47 -2.33 6.70 -16.60
N GLY A 48 -3.34 6.71 -15.76
CA GLY A 48 -3.49 7.74 -14.76
C GLY A 48 -3.10 7.32 -13.34
N ALA A 49 -3.37 8.25 -12.43
CA ALA A 49 -3.16 8.08 -11.00
C ALA A 49 -4.16 8.88 -10.18
N VAL A 50 -4.35 8.47 -8.93
CA VAL A 50 -4.99 9.26 -7.89
C VAL A 50 -4.01 9.41 -6.73
N PHE A 51 -3.80 10.66 -6.29
CA PHE A 51 -3.01 10.96 -5.09
C PHE A 51 -3.84 11.71 -4.06
N LEU A 52 -3.74 11.25 -2.81
CA LEU A 52 -4.36 11.90 -1.65
C LEU A 52 -3.27 12.21 -0.62
N VAL A 53 -3.33 13.40 -0.04
CA VAL A 53 -2.57 13.78 1.16
C VAL A 53 -3.57 14.21 2.23
N ALA A 54 -3.44 13.64 3.42
CA ALA A 54 -4.21 14.06 4.59
C ALA A 54 -3.28 14.48 5.72
N LYS A 55 -3.69 15.50 6.48
CA LYS A 55 -3.04 15.97 7.71
C LYS A 55 -4.08 15.96 8.83
N ALA A 56 -3.74 15.37 9.97
CA ALA A 56 -4.66 15.20 11.09
C ALA A 56 -6.03 14.62 10.65
N GLY A 57 -5.99 13.62 9.76
CA GLY A 57 -7.17 12.95 9.22
C GLY A 57 -8.00 13.75 8.21
N GLN A 58 -7.61 14.98 7.87
CA GLN A 58 -8.32 15.82 6.91
C GLN A 58 -7.59 15.84 5.56
N PRO A 59 -8.28 15.54 4.43
CA PRO A 59 -7.70 15.67 3.11
C PRO A 59 -7.28 17.11 2.84
N VAL A 60 -5.99 17.34 2.56
CA VAL A 60 -5.45 18.64 2.13
C VAL A 60 -5.10 18.66 0.65
N TYR A 61 -5.07 17.48 0.03
CA TYR A 61 -4.87 17.28 -1.41
C TYR A 61 -5.57 16.02 -1.84
N LEU A 62 -6.32 16.08 -2.95
CA LEU A 62 -6.93 14.91 -3.62
C LEU A 62 -7.13 15.25 -5.09
N LYS A 63 -6.31 14.66 -5.95
CA LYS A 63 -6.42 14.86 -7.42
C LYS A 63 -6.16 13.58 -8.19
N ALA A 64 -6.70 13.57 -9.40
CA ALA A 64 -6.56 12.52 -10.38
C ALA A 64 -5.86 13.06 -11.65
N PHE A 65 -5.09 12.21 -12.31
CA PHE A 65 -4.29 12.52 -13.49
C PHE A 65 -4.45 11.42 -14.53
N GLY A 66 -4.38 11.76 -15.82
CA GLY A 66 -4.42 10.81 -16.92
C GLY A 66 -5.78 10.12 -17.11
N LEU A 67 -5.76 8.91 -17.65
CA LEU A 67 -6.94 8.15 -18.04
C LEU A 67 -7.14 6.90 -17.17
N ALA A 68 -8.40 6.65 -16.80
CA ALA A 68 -8.86 5.42 -16.13
C ALA A 68 -9.05 4.27 -17.13
N ASN A 69 -9.37 4.62 -18.38
CA ASN A 69 -9.49 3.69 -19.51
C ASN A 69 -8.95 4.39 -20.75
N LEU A 70 -7.90 3.82 -21.35
CA LEU A 70 -7.25 4.39 -22.54
C LEU A 70 -8.09 4.19 -23.80
N GLU A 71 -8.74 3.02 -23.94
CA GLU A 71 -9.50 2.68 -25.14
C GLU A 71 -10.74 3.55 -25.32
N LEU A 72 -11.36 3.96 -24.23
CA LEU A 72 -12.55 4.79 -24.21
C LEU A 72 -12.24 6.25 -23.87
N GLU A 73 -10.98 6.59 -23.69
CA GLU A 73 -10.51 7.93 -23.31
C GLU A 73 -11.22 8.47 -22.05
N VAL A 74 -11.53 7.56 -21.09
CA VAL A 74 -12.22 7.95 -19.84
C VAL A 74 -11.23 8.60 -18.88
N PRO A 75 -11.42 9.86 -18.49
CA PRO A 75 -10.54 10.52 -17.54
C PRO A 75 -10.51 9.81 -16.19
N MET A 76 -9.35 9.83 -15.53
CA MET A 76 -9.23 9.42 -14.14
C MET A 76 -9.95 10.41 -13.24
N THR A 77 -10.63 9.91 -12.20
CA THR A 77 -11.29 10.72 -11.17
C THR A 77 -10.85 10.27 -9.77
N PRO A 78 -11.01 11.11 -8.74
CA PRO A 78 -10.68 10.74 -7.35
C PRO A 78 -11.45 9.53 -6.82
N GLU A 79 -12.61 9.21 -7.41
CA GLU A 79 -13.49 8.10 -7.04
C GLU A 79 -13.05 6.77 -7.67
N ASN A 80 -12.04 6.77 -8.54
CA ASN A 80 -11.61 5.53 -9.18
C ASN A 80 -11.10 4.49 -8.17
N VAL A 81 -11.40 3.23 -8.49
CA VAL A 81 -11.07 2.05 -7.69
C VAL A 81 -9.99 1.25 -8.37
N PHE A 82 -8.97 0.87 -7.63
CA PHE A 82 -7.77 0.21 -8.12
C PHE A 82 -7.55 -1.14 -7.43
N GLU A 83 -6.92 -2.08 -8.12
CA GLU A 83 -6.32 -3.24 -7.46
C GLU A 83 -5.10 -2.74 -6.67
N ILE A 84 -5.13 -2.92 -5.33
CA ILE A 84 -4.11 -2.34 -4.44
C ILE A 84 -2.92 -3.26 -4.18
N GLY A 85 -2.92 -4.46 -4.79
CA GLY A 85 -1.81 -5.40 -4.66
C GLY A 85 -1.46 -5.67 -3.20
N SER A 86 -0.18 -5.68 -2.88
CA SER A 86 0.32 -6.06 -1.55
C SER A 86 -0.11 -5.17 -0.39
N MET A 87 -0.73 -4.00 -0.61
CA MET A 87 -1.42 -3.28 0.48
C MET A 87 -2.53 -4.13 1.11
N THR A 88 -3.05 -5.14 0.40
CA THR A 88 -3.95 -6.19 0.92
C THR A 88 -3.43 -6.80 2.22
N LYS A 89 -2.11 -6.95 2.38
CA LYS A 89 -1.50 -7.57 3.56
C LYS A 89 -1.82 -6.86 4.87
N GLN A 90 -2.04 -5.57 4.81
CA GLN A 90 -2.48 -4.78 5.97
C GLN A 90 -3.83 -5.31 6.50
N PHE A 91 -4.78 -5.53 5.60
CA PHE A 91 -6.11 -6.04 5.92
C PHE A 91 -6.06 -7.49 6.43
N THR A 92 -5.22 -8.31 5.82
CA THR A 92 -5.00 -9.70 6.26
C THR A 92 -4.40 -9.75 7.66
N ALA A 93 -3.39 -8.93 7.95
CA ALA A 93 -2.77 -8.86 9.26
C ALA A 93 -3.77 -8.39 10.34
N VAL A 94 -4.57 -7.36 10.06
CA VAL A 94 -5.62 -6.90 10.97
C VAL A 94 -6.70 -7.97 11.15
N SER A 95 -7.06 -8.73 10.11
CA SER A 95 -8.01 -9.84 10.22
C SER A 95 -7.51 -10.93 11.18
N ILE A 96 -6.23 -11.29 11.12
CA ILE A 96 -5.61 -12.22 12.10
C ILE A 96 -5.67 -11.66 13.52
N LEU A 97 -5.36 -10.38 13.69
CA LEU A 97 -5.40 -9.74 15.02
C LEU A 97 -6.84 -9.61 15.56
N LEU A 98 -7.85 -9.43 14.72
CA LEU A 98 -9.26 -9.48 15.12
C LEU A 98 -9.63 -10.88 15.65
N LEU A 99 -9.15 -11.94 15.01
CA LEU A 99 -9.36 -13.33 15.48
C LEU A 99 -8.57 -13.62 16.76
N GLU A 100 -7.37 -13.03 16.93
CA GLU A 100 -6.61 -13.11 18.18
C GLU A 100 -7.38 -12.44 19.33
N GLU A 101 -7.92 -11.23 19.14
CA GLU A 101 -8.73 -10.54 20.16
C GLU A 101 -10.00 -11.29 20.55
N GLN A 102 -10.55 -12.08 19.62
CA GLN A 102 -11.69 -12.96 19.87
C GLN A 102 -11.29 -14.27 20.57
N GLY A 103 -9.99 -14.49 20.86
CA GLY A 103 -9.48 -15.70 21.47
C GLY A 103 -9.55 -16.94 20.56
N LYS A 104 -9.75 -16.76 19.26
CA LYS A 104 -9.88 -17.88 18.29
C LYS A 104 -8.54 -18.44 17.83
N LEU A 105 -7.47 -17.67 17.93
CA LEU A 105 -6.10 -18.07 17.66
C LEU A 105 -5.12 -17.28 18.55
N GLN A 106 -3.86 -17.75 18.57
CA GLN A 106 -2.72 -17.04 19.18
C GLN A 106 -1.65 -16.84 18.12
N LEU A 107 -0.83 -15.77 18.24
CA LEU A 107 0.22 -15.50 17.25
C LEU A 107 1.36 -16.52 17.26
N ASP A 108 1.56 -17.22 18.38
CA ASP A 108 2.51 -18.33 18.55
C ASP A 108 1.91 -19.71 18.23
N ASP A 109 0.63 -19.78 17.85
CA ASP A 109 0.04 -21.02 17.36
C ASP A 109 0.81 -21.52 16.13
N LEU A 110 1.06 -22.83 16.09
CA LEU A 110 1.67 -23.49 14.94
C LEU A 110 0.69 -23.53 13.77
N ILE A 111 1.20 -23.36 12.57
CA ILE A 111 0.34 -23.48 11.36
C ILE A 111 -0.33 -24.85 11.25
N THR A 112 0.31 -25.90 11.78
CA THR A 112 -0.24 -27.28 11.83
C THR A 112 -1.45 -27.43 12.75
N LYS A 113 -1.72 -26.48 13.64
CA LYS A 113 -2.96 -26.43 14.41
C LYS A 113 -4.17 -26.22 13.48
N PHE A 114 -4.00 -25.46 12.41
CA PHE A 114 -5.06 -25.11 11.46
C PHE A 114 -4.99 -25.95 10.18
N ILE A 115 -3.78 -26.30 9.74
CA ILE A 115 -3.50 -27.10 8.54
C ILE A 115 -2.66 -28.32 8.98
N PRO A 116 -3.29 -29.37 9.54
CA PRO A 116 -2.56 -30.50 10.16
C PRO A 116 -1.64 -31.28 9.21
N ASP A 117 -1.96 -31.28 7.90
CA ASP A 117 -1.20 -31.95 6.85
C ASP A 117 -0.13 -31.04 6.19
N TYR A 118 0.15 -29.84 6.74
CA TYR A 118 1.21 -28.99 6.20
C TYR A 118 2.59 -29.58 6.52
N PRO A 119 3.45 -29.84 5.50
CA PRO A 119 4.75 -30.49 5.69
C PRO A 119 5.78 -29.49 6.24
N THR A 120 5.83 -29.33 7.56
CA THR A 120 6.80 -28.43 8.21
C THR A 120 8.21 -28.99 8.26
N HIS A 121 8.45 -30.23 7.86
CA HIS A 121 9.74 -30.91 7.94
C HIS A 121 10.35 -30.86 9.37
N GLY A 122 9.49 -30.95 10.40
CA GLY A 122 9.90 -30.88 11.81
C GLY A 122 10.22 -29.46 12.31
N LYS A 123 9.93 -28.43 11.53
CA LYS A 123 10.17 -27.02 11.92
C LYS A 123 8.97 -26.43 12.63
N THR A 124 9.24 -25.48 13.51
CA THR A 124 8.24 -24.70 14.25
C THR A 124 7.86 -23.45 13.46
N ILE A 125 6.78 -23.51 12.69
CA ILE A 125 6.27 -22.37 11.91
C ILE A 125 5.02 -21.84 12.59
N THR A 126 5.03 -20.57 13.01
CA THR A 126 3.93 -19.92 13.72
C THR A 126 3.21 -18.90 12.85
N ILE A 127 2.03 -18.45 13.28
CA ILE A 127 1.32 -17.31 12.68
C ILE A 127 2.20 -16.05 12.69
N HIS A 128 2.95 -15.80 13.78
CA HIS A 128 3.91 -14.71 13.86
C HIS A 128 4.97 -14.75 12.73
N HIS A 129 5.54 -15.92 12.46
CA HIS A 129 6.52 -16.08 11.38
C HIS A 129 5.94 -15.74 10.00
N LEU A 130 4.66 -16.05 9.75
CA LEU A 130 3.98 -15.71 8.50
C LEU A 130 3.76 -14.20 8.39
N LEU A 131 3.27 -13.56 9.46
CA LEU A 131 3.01 -12.11 9.52
C LEU A 131 4.28 -11.29 9.31
N THR A 132 5.41 -11.76 9.81
CA THR A 132 6.71 -11.06 9.78
C THR A 132 7.60 -11.44 8.60
N HIS A 133 7.14 -12.33 7.70
CA HIS A 133 7.95 -12.83 6.58
C HIS A 133 9.23 -13.57 7.00
N THR A 134 9.20 -14.24 8.16
CA THR A 134 10.34 -14.97 8.72
C THR A 134 10.11 -16.49 8.76
N SER A 135 9.11 -17.00 8.04
CA SER A 135 8.73 -18.41 8.09
C SER A 135 9.68 -19.37 7.38
N GLY A 136 10.49 -18.88 6.44
CA GLY A 136 11.31 -19.73 5.57
C GLY A 136 10.55 -20.49 4.48
N ILE A 137 9.21 -20.42 4.44
CA ILE A 137 8.40 -21.06 3.41
C ILE A 137 8.73 -20.46 2.04
N LYS A 138 8.78 -21.32 1.00
CA LYS A 138 9.00 -20.90 -0.39
C LYS A 138 7.90 -19.95 -0.86
N SER A 139 8.28 -18.79 -1.40
CA SER A 139 7.29 -17.90 -2.02
C SER A 139 6.88 -18.43 -3.39
N PHE A 140 5.59 -18.74 -3.56
CA PHE A 140 5.05 -19.29 -4.81
C PHE A 140 5.22 -18.35 -6.00
N THR A 141 5.26 -17.02 -5.75
CA THR A 141 5.43 -16.00 -6.80
C THR A 141 6.81 -16.02 -7.45
N GLY A 142 7.80 -16.69 -6.85
CA GLY A 142 9.12 -16.93 -7.43
C GLY A 142 9.25 -18.26 -8.15
N MET A 143 8.24 -19.10 -8.15
CA MET A 143 8.28 -20.43 -8.77
C MET A 143 8.05 -20.34 -10.27
N LYS A 144 8.88 -21.05 -11.07
CA LYS A 144 8.69 -21.12 -12.53
C LYS A 144 7.37 -21.79 -12.93
N SER A 145 6.90 -22.73 -12.11
CA SER A 145 5.63 -23.44 -12.27
C SER A 145 4.40 -22.55 -12.09
N LEU A 146 4.52 -21.33 -11.52
CA LEU A 146 3.40 -20.41 -11.37
C LEU A 146 2.60 -20.20 -12.67
N ARG A 147 3.30 -20.15 -13.81
CA ARG A 147 2.67 -19.97 -15.13
C ARG A 147 1.67 -21.06 -15.50
N THR A 148 1.76 -22.24 -14.89
CA THR A 148 0.84 -23.36 -15.16
C THR A 148 -0.52 -23.16 -14.50
N ILE A 149 -0.61 -22.32 -13.47
CA ILE A 149 -1.83 -22.07 -12.69
C ILE A 149 -2.30 -20.60 -12.74
N GLU A 150 -1.53 -19.71 -13.36
CA GLU A 150 -1.81 -18.24 -13.28
C GLU A 150 -3.18 -17.83 -13.82
N ARG A 151 -3.81 -18.68 -14.65
CA ARG A 151 -5.13 -18.45 -15.24
C ARG A 151 -6.24 -19.32 -14.66
N GLN A 152 -5.94 -20.12 -13.64
CA GLN A 152 -6.87 -21.04 -13.00
C GLN A 152 -7.41 -20.41 -11.72
N ASP A 153 -8.71 -20.54 -11.51
CA ASP A 153 -9.31 -20.18 -10.23
C ASP A 153 -9.08 -21.36 -9.27
N LEU A 154 -8.33 -21.08 -8.22
CA LEU A 154 -7.96 -22.06 -7.19
C LEU A 154 -8.65 -21.71 -5.88
N THR A 155 -9.07 -22.72 -5.14
CA THR A 155 -9.44 -22.57 -3.74
C THR A 155 -8.19 -22.24 -2.91
N PRO A 156 -8.33 -21.64 -1.72
CA PRO A 156 -7.19 -21.36 -0.83
C PRO A 156 -6.38 -22.63 -0.51
N LYS A 157 -7.05 -23.75 -0.33
CA LYS A 157 -6.39 -25.05 -0.09
C LYS A 157 -5.56 -25.49 -1.29
N GLU A 158 -6.11 -25.46 -2.51
CA GLU A 158 -5.38 -25.83 -3.73
C GLU A 158 -4.17 -24.91 -3.95
N LEU A 159 -4.30 -23.62 -3.65
CA LEU A 159 -3.18 -22.69 -3.74
C LEU A 159 -2.10 -23.02 -2.70
N VAL A 160 -2.45 -23.37 -1.46
CA VAL A 160 -1.50 -23.87 -0.45
C VAL A 160 -0.87 -25.18 -0.90
N ASP A 161 -1.65 -26.12 -1.43
CA ASP A 161 -1.16 -27.42 -1.93
C ASP A 161 -0.16 -27.25 -3.09
N PHE A 162 -0.29 -26.18 -3.89
CA PHE A 162 0.63 -25.89 -5.00
C PHE A 162 2.08 -25.66 -4.53
N PHE A 163 2.27 -25.02 -3.37
CA PHE A 163 3.63 -24.66 -2.90
C PHE A 163 4.05 -25.36 -1.59
N LYS A 164 3.16 -26.04 -0.87
CA LYS A 164 3.47 -26.56 0.47
C LYS A 164 4.61 -27.57 0.52
N ASN A 165 4.86 -28.31 -0.60
CA ASN A 165 5.90 -29.32 -0.69
C ASN A 165 7.25 -28.77 -1.20
N GLU A 166 7.34 -27.49 -1.51
CA GLU A 166 8.59 -26.87 -1.93
C GLU A 166 9.58 -26.83 -0.76
N PRO A 167 10.89 -26.99 -1.01
CA PRO A 167 11.88 -26.90 0.05
C PRO A 167 11.87 -25.51 0.68
N MET A 168 12.07 -25.44 1.97
CA MET A 168 12.17 -24.18 2.70
C MET A 168 13.43 -23.41 2.26
N ASP A 169 13.33 -22.07 2.23
CA ASP A 169 14.45 -21.20 1.88
C ASP A 169 15.44 -21.08 3.06
N PHE A 170 14.95 -21.09 4.32
CA PHE A 170 15.73 -20.95 5.57
C PHE A 170 14.93 -21.44 6.79
N GLU A 171 15.59 -21.54 7.95
CA GLU A 171 14.97 -21.91 9.23
C GLU A 171 14.02 -20.81 9.73
N PRO A 172 12.82 -21.14 10.26
CA PRO A 172 11.92 -20.15 10.81
C PRO A 172 12.59 -19.22 11.82
N GLY A 173 12.41 -17.91 11.64
CA GLY A 173 13.01 -16.87 12.45
C GLY A 173 14.49 -16.55 12.14
N ALA A 174 15.14 -17.29 11.22
CA ALA A 174 16.55 -17.05 10.94
C ALA A 174 16.80 -15.86 9.99
N GLU A 175 15.88 -15.62 9.06
CA GLU A 175 16.01 -14.56 8.05
C GLU A 175 14.68 -13.84 7.81
N PHE A 176 14.76 -12.60 7.33
CA PHE A 176 13.63 -11.88 6.75
C PHE A 176 13.66 -12.01 5.23
N LYS A 177 12.58 -12.55 4.66
CA LYS A 177 12.40 -12.60 3.21
C LYS A 177 10.93 -12.42 2.87
N TYR A 178 10.59 -11.29 2.25
CA TYR A 178 9.22 -10.95 1.85
C TYR A 178 8.55 -12.13 1.11
N ASN A 179 7.37 -12.54 1.56
CA ASN A 179 6.79 -13.83 1.19
C ASN A 179 5.27 -13.76 0.98
N ASN A 180 4.80 -14.05 -0.23
CA ASN A 180 3.37 -14.07 -0.53
C ASN A 180 2.70 -15.37 -0.05
N SER A 181 3.40 -16.51 -0.06
CA SER A 181 2.85 -17.79 0.43
C SER A 181 2.44 -17.70 1.90
N GLY A 182 3.20 -16.99 2.73
CA GLY A 182 2.85 -16.77 4.13
C GLY A 182 1.49 -16.08 4.27
N TYR A 183 1.23 -15.05 3.49
CA TYR A 183 -0.04 -14.33 3.52
C TYR A 183 -1.20 -15.09 2.86
N VAL A 184 -0.92 -15.98 1.90
CA VAL A 184 -1.91 -16.94 1.41
C VAL A 184 -2.31 -17.91 2.53
N ILE A 185 -1.36 -18.45 3.29
CA ILE A 185 -1.66 -19.31 4.46
C ILE A 185 -2.46 -18.53 5.52
N LEU A 186 -2.10 -17.27 5.82
CA LEU A 186 -2.87 -16.44 6.75
C LEU A 186 -4.32 -16.26 6.30
N GLY A 187 -4.57 -16.00 5.02
CA GLY A 187 -5.92 -15.94 4.47
C GLY A 187 -6.68 -17.25 4.64
N TYR A 188 -6.04 -18.39 4.36
CA TYR A 188 -6.65 -19.70 4.57
C TYR A 188 -6.93 -19.99 6.05
N VAL A 189 -6.04 -19.60 6.95
CA VAL A 189 -6.28 -19.67 8.41
C VAL A 189 -7.47 -18.81 8.82
N ILE A 190 -7.64 -17.61 8.25
CA ILE A 190 -8.82 -16.77 8.51
C ILE A 190 -10.10 -17.54 8.13
N GLU A 191 -10.15 -18.20 6.98
CA GLU A 191 -11.31 -18.99 6.56
C GLU A 191 -11.57 -20.19 7.50
N LEU A 192 -10.54 -20.94 7.82
CA LEU A 192 -10.65 -22.12 8.70
C LEU A 192 -11.14 -21.76 10.12
N VAL A 193 -10.71 -20.61 10.64
CA VAL A 193 -11.01 -20.16 12.02
C VAL A 193 -12.34 -19.43 12.10
N SER A 194 -12.69 -18.64 11.08
CA SER A 194 -13.94 -17.86 11.06
C SER A 194 -15.13 -18.63 10.52
N GLY A 195 -14.90 -19.61 9.64
CA GLY A 195 -15.94 -20.28 8.87
C GLY A 195 -16.50 -19.44 7.71
N GLN A 196 -15.89 -18.30 7.41
CA GLN A 196 -16.26 -17.39 6.32
C GLN A 196 -15.17 -17.42 5.25
N SER A 197 -15.51 -17.10 3.98
CA SER A 197 -14.49 -16.81 2.99
C SER A 197 -13.65 -15.59 3.41
N TYR A 198 -12.39 -15.50 2.98
CA TYR A 198 -11.56 -14.33 3.24
C TYR A 198 -12.22 -13.04 2.72
N ALA A 199 -12.84 -13.10 1.54
CA ALA A 199 -13.57 -11.98 0.94
C ALA A 199 -14.73 -11.51 1.84
N ASP A 200 -15.56 -12.45 2.33
CA ASP A 200 -16.70 -12.13 3.21
C ASP A 200 -16.21 -11.61 4.56
N PHE A 201 -15.14 -12.21 5.12
CA PHE A 201 -14.58 -11.78 6.38
C PHE A 201 -14.10 -10.33 6.34
N VAL A 202 -13.29 -9.94 5.34
CA VAL A 202 -12.81 -8.55 5.24
C VAL A 202 -13.95 -7.59 4.90
N GLN A 203 -14.94 -8.02 4.11
CA GLN A 203 -16.12 -7.24 3.79
C GLN A 203 -16.93 -6.90 5.04
N GLU A 204 -17.25 -7.91 5.85
CA GLU A 204 -18.10 -7.74 7.04
C GLU A 204 -17.36 -7.05 8.18
N HIS A 205 -16.16 -7.53 8.51
CA HIS A 205 -15.45 -7.11 9.72
C HIS A 205 -14.60 -5.85 9.56
N ILE A 206 -14.30 -5.44 8.31
CA ILE A 206 -13.50 -4.25 8.05
C ILE A 206 -14.26 -3.26 7.18
N PHE A 207 -14.59 -3.59 5.94
CA PHE A 207 -15.07 -2.59 4.99
C PHE A 207 -16.44 -2.03 5.39
N GLN A 208 -17.43 -2.87 5.65
CA GLN A 208 -18.76 -2.43 6.10
C GLN A 208 -18.68 -1.72 7.45
N LYS A 209 -17.93 -2.28 8.40
CA LYS A 209 -17.78 -1.69 9.74
C LYS A 209 -17.18 -0.28 9.71
N LEU A 210 -16.31 0.01 8.76
CA LEU A 210 -15.66 1.31 8.60
C LEU A 210 -16.38 2.24 7.63
N GLY A 211 -17.29 1.74 6.79
CA GLY A 211 -17.93 2.48 5.72
C GLY A 211 -17.03 2.65 4.48
N MET A 212 -16.12 1.71 4.22
CA MET A 212 -15.24 1.66 3.05
C MET A 212 -16.00 1.10 1.83
N ASN A 213 -16.88 1.91 1.26
CA ASN A 213 -17.87 1.45 0.27
C ASN A 213 -17.29 1.20 -1.13
N ALA A 214 -16.10 1.71 -1.42
CA ALA A 214 -15.37 1.47 -2.67
C ALA A 214 -14.35 0.33 -2.55
N SER A 215 -14.28 -0.34 -1.38
CA SER A 215 -13.32 -1.41 -1.11
C SER A 215 -14.01 -2.77 -1.16
N GLN A 216 -13.35 -3.73 -1.81
CA GLN A 216 -13.86 -5.10 -1.94
C GLN A 216 -12.76 -6.08 -2.35
N TYR A 217 -13.06 -7.37 -2.32
CA TYR A 217 -12.23 -8.37 -3.00
C TYR A 217 -12.40 -8.21 -4.52
N ALA A 218 -11.30 -8.19 -5.26
CA ALA A 218 -11.32 -7.97 -6.71
C ALA A 218 -12.01 -9.12 -7.45
N SER A 219 -12.76 -8.76 -8.50
CA SER A 219 -13.52 -9.70 -9.32
C SER A 219 -13.39 -9.38 -10.80
N HIS A 220 -13.26 -10.42 -11.64
CA HIS A 220 -13.34 -10.28 -13.09
C HIS A 220 -14.78 -10.35 -13.61
N THR A 221 -15.71 -10.86 -12.81
CA THR A 221 -17.10 -11.12 -13.23
C THR A 221 -18.09 -10.07 -12.73
N GLN A 222 -17.78 -9.42 -11.60
CA GLN A 222 -18.64 -8.36 -11.06
C GLN A 222 -18.43 -7.03 -11.77
N VAL A 223 -19.52 -6.29 -11.97
CA VAL A 223 -19.45 -4.88 -12.37
C VAL A 223 -19.07 -4.05 -11.16
N ILE A 224 -17.90 -3.47 -11.18
CA ILE A 224 -17.37 -2.64 -10.09
C ILE A 224 -17.43 -1.17 -10.55
N PRO A 225 -18.28 -0.34 -9.91
CA PRO A 225 -18.35 1.09 -10.26
C PRO A 225 -16.98 1.77 -10.11
N ASN A 226 -16.70 2.70 -11.01
CA ASN A 226 -15.46 3.49 -11.02
C ASN A 226 -14.16 2.67 -11.14
N ARG A 227 -14.23 1.43 -11.58
CA ARG A 227 -13.03 0.57 -11.74
C ARG A 227 -12.10 1.15 -12.80
N ALA A 228 -10.84 1.41 -12.43
CA ALA A 228 -9.78 1.71 -13.39
C ALA A 228 -9.33 0.45 -14.14
N TYR A 229 -8.96 0.59 -15.41
CA TYR A 229 -8.36 -0.49 -16.22
C TYR A 229 -6.84 -0.49 -16.04
N GLY A 230 -6.25 -1.67 -15.98
CA GLY A 230 -4.81 -1.82 -15.74
C GLY A 230 -4.01 -1.97 -17.03
N TYR A 231 -2.80 -1.38 -17.06
CA TYR A 231 -1.93 -1.34 -18.22
C TYR A 231 -0.50 -1.75 -17.91
N HIS A 232 0.19 -2.24 -18.95
CA HIS A 232 1.65 -2.43 -18.97
C HIS A 232 2.26 -1.51 -20.03
N GLN A 233 3.57 -1.25 -19.95
CA GLN A 233 4.33 -0.56 -20.99
C GLN A 233 5.37 -1.48 -21.60
N LYS A 234 5.26 -1.76 -22.89
CA LYS A 234 6.17 -2.59 -23.69
C LYS A 234 6.57 -1.85 -24.98
N GLY A 235 7.18 -0.66 -24.81
CA GLY A 235 7.40 0.28 -25.91
C GLY A 235 6.15 1.13 -26.22
N HIS A 236 4.96 0.58 -26.07
CA HIS A 236 3.67 1.23 -26.08
C HIS A 236 2.81 0.68 -24.91
N TYR A 237 1.68 1.29 -24.63
CA TYR A 237 0.75 0.77 -23.61
C TYR A 237 0.01 -0.46 -24.15
N VAL A 238 -0.11 -1.47 -23.31
CA VAL A 238 -0.90 -2.69 -23.57
C VAL A 238 -1.75 -3.01 -22.35
N ASN A 239 -2.87 -3.66 -22.56
CA ASN A 239 -3.73 -4.11 -21.45
C ASN A 239 -3.00 -5.07 -20.55
N LYS A 240 -3.33 -5.04 -19.24
CA LYS A 240 -2.79 -6.00 -18.28
C LYS A 240 -3.09 -7.44 -18.70
N ASN A 241 -2.16 -8.34 -18.42
CA ASN A 241 -2.40 -9.76 -18.60
C ASN A 241 -3.55 -10.22 -17.69
N TYR A 242 -4.38 -11.15 -18.21
CA TYR A 242 -5.32 -11.86 -17.35
C TYR A 242 -4.57 -12.81 -16.43
N VAL A 243 -4.79 -12.66 -15.14
CA VAL A 243 -4.34 -13.57 -14.09
C VAL A 243 -5.51 -13.77 -13.15
N SER A 244 -5.75 -15.00 -12.70
CA SER A 244 -6.80 -15.26 -11.74
C SER A 244 -6.55 -14.49 -10.44
N LEU A 245 -7.56 -13.82 -9.93
CA LEU A 245 -7.51 -13.08 -8.67
C LEU A 245 -7.48 -14.01 -7.43
N SER A 246 -7.70 -15.32 -7.64
CA SER A 246 -7.49 -16.32 -6.60
C SER A 246 -6.01 -16.51 -6.24
N LEU A 247 -5.07 -16.18 -7.15
CA LEU A 247 -3.63 -16.35 -6.92
C LEU A 247 -3.04 -15.34 -5.93
N PRO A 248 -3.21 -14.01 -6.10
CA PRO A 248 -2.75 -13.08 -5.09
C PRO A 248 -3.51 -13.24 -3.77
N TYR A 249 -4.79 -13.62 -3.82
CA TYR A 249 -5.66 -13.94 -2.70
C TYR A 249 -5.46 -12.96 -1.52
N ALA A 250 -5.29 -13.44 -0.30
CA ALA A 250 -5.06 -12.62 0.89
C ALA A 250 -3.69 -11.92 0.91
N SER A 251 -2.81 -12.18 -0.07
CA SER A 251 -1.55 -11.45 -0.24
C SER A 251 -1.67 -10.24 -1.18
N GLY A 252 -2.77 -10.13 -1.98
CA GLY A 252 -2.78 -9.10 -3.01
C GLY A 252 -4.08 -8.83 -3.76
N SER A 253 -5.24 -9.43 -3.43
CA SER A 253 -6.45 -9.37 -4.28
C SER A 253 -7.53 -8.39 -3.83
N LEU A 254 -7.21 -7.39 -3.02
CA LEU A 254 -8.18 -6.35 -2.68
C LEU A 254 -8.15 -5.20 -3.68
N MET A 255 -9.29 -4.54 -3.80
CA MET A 255 -9.48 -3.26 -4.48
C MET A 255 -9.89 -2.19 -3.49
N SER A 256 -9.47 -0.94 -3.76
CA SER A 256 -9.87 0.22 -2.95
C SER A 256 -9.69 1.52 -3.73
N GLY A 257 -10.29 2.61 -3.22
CA GLY A 257 -10.06 3.98 -3.65
C GLY A 257 -9.29 4.78 -2.60
N ALA A 258 -8.79 5.95 -2.99
CA ALA A 258 -7.96 6.79 -2.11
C ALA A 258 -8.69 7.24 -0.84
N ASN A 259 -9.98 7.58 -0.94
CA ASN A 259 -10.80 7.98 0.21
C ASN A 259 -10.99 6.83 1.21
N ASP A 260 -11.24 5.62 0.73
CA ASP A 260 -11.39 4.45 1.61
C ASP A 260 -10.08 4.11 2.33
N LEU A 261 -8.93 4.27 1.64
CA LEU A 261 -7.62 4.07 2.25
C LEU A 261 -7.30 5.15 3.30
N LEU A 262 -7.84 6.37 3.17
CA LEU A 262 -7.79 7.35 4.26
C LEU A 262 -8.65 6.91 5.44
N ILE A 263 -9.89 6.44 5.21
CA ILE A 263 -10.75 5.88 6.27
C ILE A 263 -10.04 4.73 6.98
N TRP A 264 -9.36 3.86 6.24
CA TRP A 264 -8.53 2.78 6.76
C TRP A 264 -7.42 3.30 7.67
N ASN A 265 -6.62 4.26 7.21
CA ASN A 265 -5.54 4.85 8.01
C ASN A 265 -6.07 5.48 9.29
N GLU A 266 -7.18 6.21 9.23
CA GLU A 266 -7.82 6.83 10.41
C GLU A 266 -8.36 5.78 11.38
N ALA A 267 -8.89 4.66 10.90
CA ALA A 267 -9.36 3.58 11.76
C ALA A 267 -8.21 2.90 12.54
N LEU A 268 -7.00 2.88 11.98
CA LEU A 268 -5.81 2.35 12.65
C LEU A 268 -5.27 3.29 13.74
N LYS A 269 -5.62 4.57 13.72
CA LYS A 269 -5.22 5.55 14.75
C LYS A 269 -6.08 5.48 16.01
N ASN A 270 -7.26 4.91 15.93
CA ASN A 270 -8.22 4.81 17.01
C ASN A 270 -8.63 3.35 17.28
N ASP A 271 -9.49 3.12 18.28
CA ASP A 271 -9.88 1.77 18.72
C ASP A 271 -11.15 1.24 18.01
N ARG A 272 -11.43 1.70 16.76
CA ARG A 272 -12.61 1.28 16.01
C ARG A 272 -12.56 -0.19 15.57
N LEU A 273 -11.36 -0.72 15.32
CA LEU A 273 -11.16 -2.11 14.89
C LEU A 273 -10.47 -2.94 15.94
N LEU A 274 -9.33 -2.51 16.43
CA LEU A 274 -8.45 -3.22 17.35
C LEU A 274 -8.24 -2.38 18.62
N LYS A 275 -8.06 -3.03 19.76
CA LYS A 275 -7.63 -2.38 20.99
C LYS A 275 -6.22 -1.81 20.83
N ALA A 276 -5.88 -0.80 21.61
CA ALA A 276 -4.59 -0.10 21.53
C ALA A 276 -3.39 -1.06 21.63
N GLU A 277 -3.42 -2.01 22.57
CA GLU A 277 -2.35 -3.00 22.78
C GLU A 277 -2.15 -3.95 21.59
N THR A 278 -3.25 -4.38 20.96
CA THR A 278 -3.20 -5.25 19.79
C THR A 278 -2.71 -4.47 18.57
N LYS A 279 -3.22 -3.26 18.40
CA LYS A 279 -2.84 -2.35 17.32
C LYS A 279 -1.34 -2.02 17.34
N ALA A 280 -0.74 -1.86 18.52
CA ALA A 280 0.70 -1.62 18.69
C ALA A 280 1.57 -2.74 18.08
N LYS A 281 1.04 -3.97 17.94
CA LYS A 281 1.74 -5.09 17.28
C LYS A 281 1.94 -4.85 15.79
N LEU A 282 1.07 -4.09 15.11
CA LEU A 282 1.16 -3.80 13.67
C LEU A 282 2.45 -3.04 13.34
N PHE A 283 2.81 -2.07 14.19
CA PHE A 283 3.88 -1.11 13.93
C PHE A 283 5.14 -1.38 14.76
N ARG A 284 5.25 -2.58 15.32
CA ARG A 284 6.42 -2.99 16.08
C ARG A 284 7.48 -3.60 15.17
N SER A 285 8.73 -3.15 15.28
CA SER A 285 9.89 -3.83 14.71
C SER A 285 10.19 -5.11 15.50
N TYR A 286 10.15 -6.24 14.83
CA TYR A 286 10.44 -7.55 15.42
C TYR A 286 11.91 -7.93 15.26
N SER A 287 12.33 -9.05 15.87
CA SER A 287 13.72 -9.52 15.81
C SER A 287 13.77 -10.94 15.25
N LEU A 288 14.85 -11.22 14.53
CA LEU A 288 15.26 -12.57 14.17
C LEU A 288 15.81 -13.34 15.37
N ASN A 289 16.05 -14.64 15.21
CA ASN A 289 16.59 -15.52 16.25
C ASN A 289 17.98 -15.09 16.74
N ASN A 290 18.76 -14.41 15.91
CA ASN A 290 20.07 -13.87 16.23
C ASN A 290 20.02 -12.49 16.93
N GLY A 291 18.82 -11.92 17.12
CA GLY A 291 18.59 -10.63 17.75
C GLY A 291 18.54 -9.44 16.78
N ASP A 292 18.86 -9.62 15.51
CA ASP A 292 18.78 -8.55 14.51
C ASP A 292 17.34 -8.06 14.32
N LYS A 293 17.18 -6.74 14.21
CA LYS A 293 15.89 -6.12 13.97
C LYS A 293 15.49 -6.21 12.50
N ILE A 294 14.21 -6.48 12.25
CA ILE A 294 13.62 -6.40 10.92
C ILE A 294 12.79 -5.12 10.80
N ASN A 295 12.84 -4.49 9.63
CA ASN A 295 12.09 -3.27 9.34
C ASN A 295 10.69 -3.59 8.79
N TYR A 296 10.01 -4.54 9.46
CA TYR A 296 8.66 -4.99 9.09
C TYR A 296 7.89 -5.41 10.33
N GLY A 297 6.69 -4.87 10.46
CA GLY A 297 5.71 -5.27 11.46
C GLY A 297 4.72 -6.29 10.88
N TYR A 298 3.43 -6.15 11.19
CA TYR A 298 2.39 -7.00 10.61
C TYR A 298 1.66 -6.26 9.49
N GLY A 299 2.17 -6.39 8.26
CA GLY A 299 1.60 -5.75 7.06
C GLY A 299 2.13 -4.33 6.78
N TRP A 300 3.17 -3.88 7.49
CA TRP A 300 3.82 -2.58 7.27
C TRP A 300 5.34 -2.67 7.29
N HIS A 301 5.99 -1.99 6.35
CA HIS A 301 7.38 -1.62 6.50
C HIS A 301 7.50 -0.51 7.54
N ILE A 302 8.46 -0.64 8.44
CA ILE A 302 8.76 0.33 9.49
C ILE A 302 10.12 0.93 9.11
N VAL A 303 10.09 2.13 8.58
CA VAL A 303 11.28 2.80 8.03
C VAL A 303 11.35 4.24 8.55
N SER A 304 12.38 4.97 8.15
CA SER A 304 12.48 6.41 8.40
C SER A 304 12.39 7.17 7.08
N LEU A 305 11.70 8.30 7.11
CA LEU A 305 11.67 9.28 6.04
C LEU A 305 12.29 10.58 6.61
N GLY A 306 13.55 10.86 6.26
CA GLY A 306 14.37 11.79 7.02
C GLY A 306 14.55 11.32 8.47
N GLU A 307 14.22 12.19 9.42
CA GLU A 307 14.27 11.89 10.86
C GLU A 307 12.95 11.33 11.41
N SER A 308 11.89 11.32 10.60
CA SER A 308 10.55 10.88 11.02
C SER A 308 10.35 9.38 10.84
N ALA A 309 9.67 8.75 11.79
CA ALA A 309 9.17 7.38 11.61
C ALA A 309 8.17 7.35 10.45
N SER A 310 8.20 6.26 9.67
CA SER A 310 7.27 6.05 8.56
C SER A 310 6.76 4.62 8.58
N TYR A 311 5.43 4.46 8.51
CA TYR A 311 4.75 3.18 8.35
C TYR A 311 4.21 3.10 6.93
N GLU A 312 4.74 2.17 6.16
CA GLU A 312 4.50 2.14 4.72
C GLU A 312 4.13 0.77 4.21
N HIS A 313 3.35 0.72 3.16
CA HIS A 313 3.28 -0.46 2.31
C HIS A 313 2.92 -0.06 0.88
N GLY A 314 3.65 -0.64 -0.07
CA GLY A 314 3.33 -0.54 -1.48
C GLY A 314 2.62 -1.78 -1.99
N GLY A 315 2.01 -1.66 -3.16
CA GLY A 315 1.43 -2.75 -3.90
C GLY A 315 1.93 -2.77 -5.33
N SER A 316 2.15 -3.95 -5.87
CA SER A 316 2.39 -4.17 -7.29
C SER A 316 1.64 -5.43 -7.69
N ILE A 317 0.76 -5.27 -8.65
CA ILE A 317 -0.03 -6.34 -9.24
C ILE A 317 -0.19 -6.01 -10.73
N PHE A 318 -0.52 -7.00 -11.55
CA PHE A 318 -0.63 -6.85 -13.01
C PHE A 318 -1.38 -5.57 -13.41
N GLY A 319 -0.67 -4.62 -14.02
CA GLY A 319 -1.22 -3.36 -14.50
C GLY A 319 -1.51 -2.29 -13.44
N PHE A 320 -1.16 -2.50 -12.15
CA PHE A 320 -1.39 -1.53 -11.10
C PHE A 320 -0.21 -1.43 -10.14
N LYS A 321 -0.01 -0.25 -9.58
CA LYS A 321 0.83 -0.02 -8.41
C LYS A 321 0.16 0.92 -7.43
N SER A 322 0.46 0.72 -6.16
CA SER A 322 -0.03 1.53 -5.06
C SER A 322 1.08 1.82 -4.05
N MET A 323 0.91 2.87 -3.27
CA MET A 323 1.79 3.18 -2.13
C MET A 323 1.01 3.96 -1.10
N GLY A 324 1.06 3.52 0.17
CA GLY A 324 0.61 4.25 1.33
C GLY A 324 1.78 4.57 2.24
N VAL A 325 1.90 5.82 2.68
CA VAL A 325 2.94 6.34 3.60
C VAL A 325 2.23 7.06 4.74
N TYR A 326 2.46 6.64 5.97
CA TYR A 326 1.96 7.31 7.15
C TYR A 326 3.12 7.76 8.05
N LEU A 327 3.15 9.03 8.38
CA LEU A 327 4.11 9.67 9.29
C LEU A 327 3.39 9.94 10.62
N PRO A 328 3.56 9.06 11.64
CA PRO A 328 2.77 9.13 12.86
C PRO A 328 3.03 10.40 13.68
N ASP A 329 4.27 10.91 13.71
CA ASP A 329 4.64 12.07 14.51
C ASP A 329 4.02 13.38 13.97
N GLN A 330 3.81 13.47 12.65
CA GLN A 330 3.23 14.64 11.98
C GLN A 330 1.75 14.44 11.67
N ASP A 331 1.23 13.24 11.86
CA ASP A 331 -0.11 12.81 11.44
C ASP A 331 -0.40 13.13 9.97
N ILE A 332 0.55 12.75 9.11
CA ILE A 332 0.46 12.91 7.66
C ILE A 332 0.26 11.53 7.02
N TYR A 333 -0.77 11.40 6.19
CA TYR A 333 -0.98 10.22 5.36
C TYR A 333 -0.95 10.59 3.88
N VAL A 334 -0.18 9.86 3.10
CA VAL A 334 -0.11 9.99 1.65
C VAL A 334 -0.43 8.65 1.02
N VAL A 335 -1.34 8.63 0.04
CA VAL A 335 -1.58 7.47 -0.78
C VAL A 335 -1.54 7.83 -2.26
N GLY A 336 -0.85 6.99 -3.04
CA GLY A 336 -0.80 7.07 -4.50
C GLY A 336 -1.24 5.74 -5.12
N LEU A 337 -2.21 5.80 -6.03
CA LEU A 337 -2.78 4.67 -6.76
C LEU A 337 -2.61 4.91 -8.25
N THR A 338 -2.07 3.94 -9.00
CA THR A 338 -1.80 4.06 -10.45
C THR A 338 -2.32 2.84 -11.20
N ASN A 339 -2.83 3.05 -12.40
CA ASN A 339 -3.33 1.98 -13.26
C ASN A 339 -2.34 1.57 -14.37
N CYS A 340 -1.04 1.77 -14.14
CA CYS A 340 0.03 1.14 -14.91
C CYS A 340 1.12 0.64 -13.96
N ASP A 341 1.59 -0.60 -14.14
CA ASP A 341 2.76 -1.10 -13.43
C ASP A 341 4.08 -0.51 -13.95
N CYS A 342 4.02 0.32 -14.99
CA CYS A 342 5.10 1.16 -15.50
C CYS A 342 5.42 2.35 -14.59
N ASN A 343 4.48 2.78 -13.74
CA ASN A 343 4.65 3.91 -12.83
C ASN A 343 5.26 3.46 -11.50
N SER A 344 5.85 4.39 -10.75
CA SER A 344 6.44 4.12 -9.44
C SER A 344 5.91 5.09 -8.38
N PRO A 345 4.69 4.85 -7.83
CA PRO A 345 4.11 5.73 -6.83
C PRO A 345 4.91 5.77 -5.52
N THR A 346 5.78 4.78 -5.25
CA THR A 346 6.56 4.71 -4.01
C THR A 346 7.46 5.92 -3.80
N ALA A 347 8.31 6.25 -4.78
CA ALA A 347 9.20 7.40 -4.68
C ALA A 347 8.42 8.72 -4.62
N ILE A 348 7.34 8.81 -5.42
CA ILE A 348 6.49 10.00 -5.50
C ILE A 348 5.75 10.22 -4.17
N ALA A 349 5.13 9.20 -3.60
CA ALA A 349 4.39 9.32 -2.34
C ALA A 349 5.30 9.71 -1.16
N ARG A 350 6.53 9.16 -1.10
CA ARG A 350 7.54 9.57 -0.11
C ARG A 350 7.95 11.03 -0.27
N LEU A 351 8.23 11.46 -1.51
CA LEU A 351 8.57 12.87 -1.78
C LEU A 351 7.42 13.81 -1.44
N ILE A 352 6.18 13.43 -1.74
CA ILE A 352 4.99 14.19 -1.34
C ILE A 352 4.86 14.25 0.18
N ALA A 353 5.15 13.17 0.90
CA ALA A 353 5.13 13.16 2.36
C ALA A 353 6.21 14.09 2.94
N GLU A 354 7.43 14.09 2.38
CA GLU A 354 8.48 15.04 2.75
C GLU A 354 8.07 16.50 2.48
N LEU A 355 7.47 16.77 1.32
CA LEU A 355 6.93 18.11 1.02
C LEU A 355 5.84 18.50 2.04
N ALA A 356 4.92 17.59 2.37
CA ALA A 356 3.84 17.88 3.31
C ALA A 356 4.33 18.19 4.73
N MET A 357 5.48 17.66 5.16
CA MET A 357 6.09 18.03 6.45
C MET A 357 6.53 19.49 6.52
N LEU A 358 6.79 20.14 5.37
CA LEU A 358 7.25 21.53 5.31
C LEU A 358 6.11 22.58 5.33
N TYR A 359 4.88 22.14 5.22
CA TYR A 359 3.66 22.98 5.16
C TYR A 359 2.70 22.65 6.31
#